data_7e7213fab8aa680d45531b8ed18d2bf4
#
_entry.id   7e7213fab8aa680d45531b8ed18d2bf4
#
_cell.length_a   1.000
_cell.length_b   1.000
_cell.length_c   1.000
_cell.angle_alpha   90.00
_cell.angle_beta   90.00
_cell.angle_gamma   90.00
#
_symmetry.space_group_name_H-M   'P 1'
#
loop_
_entity.id
_entity.type
_entity.pdbx_description
1 polymer ?
#
loop_
_entity_poly.entity_id
_entity_poly.type
_entity_poly.pdbx_seq_one_letter_code
_entity_poly.pdbx_strand_id
1 'polypeptide(L)'
;MAIKILEPGFNVTLQDYGRPKFQHLGVPVSGAISPILLRLGNSLVSNSEYEGGLEMRLMGPTFEVLCNSVRIAVVGTSTPIEIIDGDVIVRPANQSITVKKGQIVRIGNISDAGTAYLAIEGGFNL
;
A
#
# COMPACT_ATOMS: atom_id res chain seq x y z
N MET A 1 6.21 -12.54 -5.99
CA MET A 1 5.57 -11.43 -5.27
C MET A 1 6.59 -10.74 -4.38
N ALA A 2 6.59 -9.43 -4.33
CA ALA A 2 7.55 -8.66 -3.54
C ALA A 2 7.27 -8.71 -2.04
N ILE A 3 6.03 -8.96 -1.65
CA ILE A 3 5.62 -8.97 -0.25
C ILE A 3 4.72 -10.15 0.07
N LYS A 4 4.67 -10.49 1.35
CA LYS A 4 3.76 -11.51 1.90
C LYS A 4 2.90 -10.86 2.96
N ILE A 5 1.59 -10.90 2.78
CA ILE A 5 0.65 -10.36 3.76
C ILE A 5 0.60 -11.30 4.97
N LEU A 6 0.94 -10.77 6.14
CA LEU A 6 0.86 -11.50 7.41
C LEU A 6 -0.47 -11.25 8.10
N GLU A 7 -0.94 -10.00 8.08
CA GLU A 7 -2.26 -9.60 8.58
C GLU A 7 -2.90 -8.68 7.56
N PRO A 8 -4.10 -8.99 7.08
CA PRO A 8 -4.69 -8.22 5.97
C PRO A 8 -5.22 -6.84 6.39
N GLY A 9 -5.31 -6.55 7.67
CA GLY A 9 -5.94 -5.32 8.13
C GLY A 9 -7.46 -5.43 8.13
N PHE A 10 -8.13 -4.28 8.10
CA PHE A 10 -9.59 -4.22 8.11
C PHE A 10 -10.06 -3.22 7.05
N ASN A 11 -11.01 -3.63 6.21
CA ASN A 11 -11.52 -2.85 5.09
C ASN A 11 -10.40 -2.41 4.12
N VAL A 12 -9.52 -3.34 3.79
CA VAL A 12 -8.46 -3.12 2.81
C VAL A 12 -8.90 -3.70 1.49
N THR A 13 -8.85 -2.90 0.44
CA THR A 13 -9.22 -3.33 -0.92
C THR A 13 -8.17 -2.91 -1.91
N LEU A 14 -7.96 -3.74 -2.94
CA LEU A 14 -7.11 -3.38 -4.06
C LEU A 14 -7.90 -2.46 -4.99
N GLN A 15 -7.39 -1.27 -5.21
CA GLN A 15 -8.00 -0.30 -6.09
C GLN A 15 -7.19 -0.17 -7.37
N ASP A 16 -7.89 -0.07 -8.47
CA ASP A 16 -7.31 0.04 -9.79
C ASP A 16 -8.07 1.13 -10.56
N TYR A 17 -7.51 1.59 -11.65
CA TYR A 17 -8.17 2.54 -12.56
C TYR A 17 -9.09 1.86 -13.56
N GLY A 18 -9.69 0.72 -13.18
CA GLY A 18 -10.65 0.07 -14.02
C GLY A 18 -10.02 -0.65 -15.22
N ARG A 19 -8.97 -1.38 -15.01
CA ARG A 19 -8.37 -2.19 -16.07
C ARG A 19 -9.41 -3.16 -16.61
N PRO A 20 -9.77 -3.07 -17.89
CA PRO A 20 -10.86 -3.89 -18.45
C PRO A 20 -10.68 -5.38 -18.25
N LYS A 21 -9.43 -5.86 -18.20
CA LYS A 21 -9.15 -7.28 -18.02
C LYS A 21 -9.70 -7.88 -16.75
N PHE A 22 -9.89 -7.06 -15.70
CA PHE A 22 -10.43 -7.55 -14.44
C PHE A 22 -11.93 -7.79 -14.51
N GLN A 23 -12.64 -7.12 -15.42
CA GLN A 23 -14.06 -7.33 -15.63
C GLN A 23 -14.34 -8.75 -16.13
N HIS A 24 -13.42 -9.30 -16.93
CA HIS A 24 -13.55 -10.66 -17.45
C HIS A 24 -13.45 -11.72 -16.36
N LEU A 25 -12.83 -11.39 -15.24
CA LEU A 25 -12.69 -12.31 -14.11
C LEU A 25 -13.84 -12.17 -13.12
N GLY A 26 -14.84 -11.33 -13.42
CA GLY A 26 -15.96 -11.10 -12.52
C GLY A 26 -15.60 -10.31 -11.26
N VAL A 27 -14.41 -9.77 -11.20
CA VAL A 27 -13.98 -8.92 -10.08
C VAL A 27 -14.58 -7.54 -10.29
N PRO A 28 -15.33 -7.00 -9.32
CA PRO A 28 -15.84 -5.64 -9.45
C PRO A 28 -14.68 -4.67 -9.59
N VAL A 29 -14.68 -3.90 -10.66
CA VAL A 29 -13.72 -2.83 -10.83
C VAL A 29 -14.31 -1.61 -10.17
N SER A 30 -13.82 -1.28 -8.98
CA SER A 30 -14.18 -0.02 -8.35
C SER A 30 -13.01 0.94 -8.47
N GLY A 31 -13.29 2.18 -8.83
CA GLY A 31 -12.30 3.23 -8.82
C GLY A 31 -11.95 3.60 -7.39
N ALA A 32 -10.76 4.17 -7.21
CA ALA A 32 -10.35 4.69 -5.92
C ALA A 32 -11.27 5.84 -5.49
N ILE A 33 -11.57 5.93 -4.19
CA ILE A 33 -12.33 7.04 -3.63
C ILE A 33 -11.58 8.36 -3.88
N SER A 34 -10.26 8.34 -3.77
CA SER A 34 -9.43 9.50 -4.09
C SER A 34 -8.36 9.12 -5.11
N PRO A 35 -8.64 9.26 -6.41
CA PRO A 35 -7.62 9.00 -7.44
C PRO A 35 -6.38 9.87 -7.30
N ILE A 36 -6.52 11.08 -6.76
CA ILE A 36 -5.39 11.98 -6.55
C ILE A 36 -4.41 11.40 -5.53
N LEU A 37 -4.91 10.88 -4.41
CA LEU A 37 -4.06 10.25 -3.39
C LEU A 37 -3.37 9.00 -3.94
N LEU A 38 -4.08 8.18 -4.70
CA LEU A 38 -3.49 6.99 -5.29
C LEU A 38 -2.37 7.36 -6.28
N ARG A 39 -2.59 8.38 -7.08
CA ARG A 39 -1.56 8.90 -8.00
C ARG A 39 -0.35 9.44 -7.24
N LEU A 40 -0.58 10.13 -6.12
CA LEU A 40 0.51 10.61 -5.28
C LEU A 40 1.35 9.44 -4.76
N GLY A 41 0.71 8.41 -4.23
CA GLY A 41 1.41 7.22 -3.76
C GLY A 41 2.24 6.57 -4.86
N ASN A 42 1.66 6.39 -6.03
CA ASN A 42 2.37 5.83 -7.19
C ASN A 42 3.56 6.70 -7.59
N SER A 43 3.40 8.01 -7.56
CA SER A 43 4.49 8.95 -7.87
C SER A 43 5.65 8.81 -6.90
N LEU A 44 5.38 8.63 -5.62
CA LEU A 44 6.42 8.51 -4.60
C LEU A 44 7.27 7.25 -4.76
N VAL A 45 6.73 6.21 -5.36
CA VAL A 45 7.47 4.96 -5.61
C VAL A 45 7.84 4.78 -7.08
N SER A 46 7.72 5.83 -7.89
CA SER A 46 8.06 5.86 -9.31
C SER A 46 7.24 4.86 -10.15
N ASN A 47 6.02 4.60 -9.75
CA ASN A 47 5.07 3.81 -10.54
C ASN A 47 4.37 4.69 -11.58
N SER A 48 3.82 4.04 -12.60
CA SER A 48 2.83 4.67 -13.46
C SER A 48 1.64 5.14 -12.61
N GLU A 49 1.02 6.25 -13.01
CA GLU A 49 -0.17 6.75 -12.32
C GLU A 49 -1.36 5.78 -12.37
N TYR A 50 -1.29 4.80 -13.28
CA TYR A 50 -2.35 3.79 -13.47
C TYR A 50 -2.11 2.50 -12.70
N GLU A 51 -1.02 2.40 -11.92
CA GLU A 51 -0.81 1.23 -11.09
C GLU A 51 -1.83 1.15 -9.96
N GLY A 52 -2.19 -0.09 -9.60
CA GLY A 52 -3.09 -0.32 -8.48
C GLY A 52 -2.42 -0.04 -7.15
N GLY A 53 -3.22 0.26 -6.15
CA GLY A 53 -2.77 0.44 -4.78
C GLY A 53 -3.79 -0.14 -3.81
N LEU A 54 -3.37 -0.38 -2.56
CA LEU A 54 -4.30 -0.82 -1.53
C LEU A 54 -4.97 0.38 -0.88
N GLU A 55 -6.29 0.37 -0.92
CA GLU A 55 -7.11 1.35 -0.20
C GLU A 55 -7.39 0.82 1.19
N MET A 56 -7.09 1.64 2.21
CA MET A 56 -7.19 1.25 3.61
C MET A 56 -8.09 2.23 4.33
N ARG A 57 -9.03 1.72 5.13
CA ARG A 57 -9.99 2.60 5.81
C ARG A 57 -9.82 2.63 7.33
N LEU A 58 -9.72 1.47 7.97
CA LEU A 58 -9.64 1.42 9.44
C LEU A 58 -8.29 0.95 9.91
N MET A 59 -7.78 -0.08 9.29
CA MET A 59 -6.50 -0.68 9.68
C MET A 59 -5.81 -1.19 8.44
N GLY A 60 -4.57 -0.75 8.23
CA GLY A 60 -3.75 -1.23 7.13
C GLY A 60 -3.12 -2.58 7.43
N PRO A 61 -2.56 -3.22 6.41
CA PRO A 61 -2.00 -4.56 6.55
C PRO A 61 -0.66 -4.56 7.25
N THR A 62 -0.26 -5.74 7.72
CA THR A 62 1.11 -6.06 8.12
C THR A 62 1.66 -7.03 7.10
N PHE A 63 2.85 -6.77 6.57
CA PHE A 63 3.43 -7.61 5.53
C PHE A 63 4.93 -7.74 5.71
N GLU A 64 5.46 -8.83 5.17
CA GLU A 64 6.91 -9.11 5.13
C GLU A 64 7.44 -8.83 3.74
N VAL A 65 8.63 -8.23 3.65
CA VAL A 65 9.31 -7.95 2.39
C VAL A 65 10.08 -9.19 1.95
N LEU A 66 9.77 -9.70 0.77
CA LEU A 66 10.38 -10.92 0.23
C LEU A 66 11.47 -10.64 -0.80
N CYS A 67 11.42 -9.51 -1.50
CA CYS A 67 12.47 -9.13 -2.45
C CYS A 67 13.64 -8.45 -1.74
N ASN A 68 14.75 -8.24 -2.44
CA ASN A 68 15.95 -7.63 -1.85
C ASN A 68 15.66 -6.25 -1.27
N SER A 69 14.95 -5.42 -2.02
CA SER A 69 14.48 -4.13 -1.56
C SER A 69 13.33 -3.66 -2.43
N VAL A 70 12.47 -2.82 -1.85
CA VAL A 70 11.34 -2.24 -2.58
C VAL A 70 10.98 -0.92 -1.93
N ARG A 71 10.54 0.04 -2.72
CA ARG A 71 10.00 1.29 -2.19
C ARG A 71 8.52 1.16 -1.98
N ILE A 72 8.07 1.71 -0.86
CA ILE A 72 6.65 1.79 -0.52
C ILE A 72 6.31 3.23 -0.14
N ALA A 73 5.04 3.57 -0.23
CA ALA A 73 4.54 4.85 0.25
C ALA A 73 3.13 4.65 0.80
N VAL A 74 2.87 5.23 1.96
CA VAL A 74 1.52 5.34 2.52
C VAL A 74 1.13 6.80 2.47
N VAL A 75 -0.01 7.10 1.86
CA VAL A 75 -0.48 8.47 1.68
C VAL A 75 -1.91 8.61 2.19
N GLY A 76 -2.29 9.82 2.56
CA GLY A 76 -3.64 10.12 3.02
C GLY A 76 -3.84 9.98 4.52
N THR A 77 -2.79 9.71 5.27
CA THR A 77 -2.83 9.67 6.73
C THR A 77 -1.55 10.26 7.30
N SER A 78 -1.59 10.75 8.52
CA SER A 78 -0.40 11.16 9.26
C SER A 78 0.10 10.06 10.20
N THR A 79 -0.57 8.92 10.25
CA THR A 79 -0.18 7.81 11.12
C THR A 79 1.19 7.28 10.72
N PRO A 80 2.15 7.19 11.66
CA PRO A 80 3.46 6.64 11.34
C PRO A 80 3.41 5.16 10.99
N ILE A 81 4.36 4.73 10.18
CA ILE A 81 4.52 3.35 9.76
C ILE A 81 5.62 2.72 10.59
N GLU A 82 5.42 1.49 11.04
CA GLU A 82 6.43 0.75 11.79
C GLU A 82 7.14 -0.23 10.87
N ILE A 83 8.48 -0.19 10.91
CA ILE A 83 9.35 -1.16 10.22
C ILE A 83 9.98 -2.00 11.31
N ILE A 84 9.73 -3.30 11.30
CA ILE A 84 10.19 -4.23 12.32
C ILE A 84 11.34 -5.06 11.76
N ASP A 85 12.50 -4.90 12.38
CA ASP A 85 13.73 -5.60 12.00
C ASP A 85 14.55 -5.80 13.27
N GLY A 86 14.11 -6.75 14.12
CA GLY A 86 14.57 -6.84 15.48
C GLY A 86 13.98 -5.75 16.34
N ASP A 87 14.44 -4.52 16.15
CA ASP A 87 13.85 -3.34 16.77
C ASP A 87 12.74 -2.77 15.88
N VAL A 88 11.93 -1.87 16.46
CA VAL A 88 10.90 -1.16 15.73
C VAL A 88 11.44 0.20 15.32
N ILE A 89 11.43 0.46 14.01
CA ILE A 89 11.79 1.76 13.45
C ILE A 89 10.50 2.43 12.97
N VAL A 90 10.30 3.68 13.38
CA VAL A 90 9.11 4.44 12.99
C VAL A 90 9.47 5.37 11.83
N ARG A 91 8.65 5.35 10.80
CA ARG A 91 8.83 6.21 9.63
C ARG A 91 7.54 6.99 9.38
N PRO A 92 7.64 8.26 8.96
CA PRO A 92 6.44 9.02 8.66
C PRO A 92 5.79 8.57 7.36
N ALA A 93 4.46 8.74 7.29
CA ALA A 93 3.71 8.57 6.05
C ALA A 93 3.97 9.71 5.07
N ASN A 94 3.40 9.61 3.88
CA ASN A 94 3.45 10.63 2.83
C ASN A 94 4.85 10.87 2.26
N GLN A 95 5.68 9.83 2.29
CA GLN A 95 7.00 9.87 1.65
C GLN A 95 7.39 8.46 1.21
N SER A 96 8.36 8.40 0.31
CA SER A 96 8.93 7.13 -0.14
C SER A 96 9.80 6.52 0.96
N ILE A 97 9.62 5.24 1.20
CA ILE A 97 10.38 4.47 2.18
C ILE A 97 10.95 3.24 1.49
N THR A 98 12.25 3.02 1.61
CA THR A 98 12.87 1.80 1.11
C THR A 98 12.88 0.75 2.22
N VAL A 99 12.32 -0.42 1.92
CA VAL A 99 12.28 -1.55 2.84
C VAL A 99 13.02 -2.73 2.21
N LYS A 100 13.60 -3.58 3.05
CA LYS A 100 14.51 -4.63 2.63
C LYS A 100 14.00 -6.01 3.02
N LYS A 101 14.56 -7.03 2.36
CA LYS A 101 14.19 -8.42 2.58
C LYS A 101 14.23 -8.79 4.06
N GLY A 102 13.17 -9.43 4.52
CA GLY A 102 13.02 -9.89 5.89
C GLY A 102 12.43 -8.86 6.83
N GLN A 103 12.36 -7.59 6.43
CA GLN A 103 11.71 -6.58 7.26
C GLN A 103 10.20 -6.75 7.21
N ILE A 104 9.55 -6.47 8.32
CA ILE A 104 8.09 -6.48 8.44
C ILE A 104 7.62 -5.05 8.52
N VAL A 105 6.63 -4.71 7.71
CA VAL A 105 6.01 -3.39 7.69
C VAL A 105 4.63 -3.50 8.30
N ARG A 106 4.37 -2.73 9.34
CA ARG A 106 3.06 -2.67 9.97
C ARG A 106 2.48 -1.28 9.83
N ILE A 107 1.38 -1.17 9.09
CA ILE A 107 0.70 0.10 8.91
C ILE A 107 -0.24 0.36 10.08
N GLY A 108 -1.04 -0.64 10.45
CA GLY A 108 -1.86 -0.55 11.64
C GLY A 108 -3.03 0.40 11.52
N ASN A 109 -3.37 1.03 12.62
CA ASN A 109 -4.59 1.82 12.76
C ASN A 109 -4.49 3.16 12.01
N ILE A 110 -5.52 3.48 11.20
CA ILE A 110 -5.62 4.71 10.43
C ILE A 110 -6.79 5.52 10.95
N SER A 111 -6.64 6.02 12.19
CA SER A 111 -7.75 6.67 12.89
C SER A 111 -7.94 8.15 12.51
N ASP A 112 -6.94 8.76 11.90
CA ASP A 112 -6.95 10.19 11.58
C ASP A 112 -7.45 10.51 10.17
N ALA A 113 -7.77 9.48 9.39
CA ALA A 113 -8.16 9.68 8.01
C ALA A 113 -9.33 8.78 7.65
N GLY A 114 -10.16 9.22 6.72
CA GLY A 114 -11.23 8.40 6.18
C GLY A 114 -10.69 7.28 5.32
N THR A 115 -9.67 7.58 4.52
CA THR A 115 -9.09 6.64 3.56
C THR A 115 -7.62 6.96 3.34
N ALA A 116 -6.80 5.92 3.33
CA ALA A 116 -5.38 6.01 3.00
C ALA A 116 -5.04 4.99 1.94
N TYR A 117 -3.90 5.16 1.28
CA TYR A 117 -3.45 4.26 0.21
C TYR A 117 -2.02 3.81 0.46
N LEU A 118 -1.77 2.52 0.17
CA LEU A 118 -0.43 1.95 0.12
C LEU A 118 -0.06 1.71 -1.33
N ALA A 119 1.03 2.31 -1.78
CA ALA A 119 1.63 2.04 -3.08
C ALA A 119 2.93 1.27 -2.88
N ILE A 120 3.20 0.33 -3.78
CA ILE A 120 4.42 -0.47 -3.79
C ILE A 120 5.06 -0.34 -5.17
N GLU A 121 6.37 -0.13 -5.18
CA GLU A 121 7.16 -0.07 -6.41
C GLU A 121 6.94 -1.33 -7.25
N GLY A 122 6.55 -1.15 -8.52
CA GLY A 122 6.19 -2.26 -9.39
C GLY A 122 4.73 -2.69 -9.31
N GLY A 123 3.97 -2.13 -8.38
CA GLY A 123 2.54 -2.43 -8.24
C GLY A 123 2.27 -3.74 -7.50
N PHE A 124 1.00 -4.09 -7.44
CA PHE A 124 0.53 -5.33 -6.81
C PHE A 124 0.24 -6.36 -7.89
N ASN A 125 0.81 -7.56 -7.74
CA ASN A 125 0.50 -8.69 -8.60
C ASN A 125 -0.66 -9.49 -8.01
N LEU A 126 -1.67 -9.71 -8.80
CA LEU A 126 -2.82 -10.53 -8.44
C LEU A 126 -2.68 -11.93 -9.02
#